data_9858ebeb3b4fed1759658c91236ee5f0
#
_entry.id   9858ebeb3b4fed1759658c91236ee5f0
#
_cell.length_a   1.000
_cell.length_b   1.000
_cell.length_c   1.000
_cell.angle_alpha   90.00
_cell.angle_beta   90.00
_cell.angle_gamma   90.00
#
_symmetry.space_group_name_H-M   'P 1'
#
loop_
_entity.id
_entity.type
_entity.pdbx_description
1 polymer ?
#
loop_
_entity_poly.entity_id
_entity_poly.type
_entity_poly.pdbx_seq_one_letter_code
_entity_poly.pdbx_strand_id
1 'polypeptide(L)'
;MNVMSTQKTVRQQYDTVEGSDALRLDTDKAEQIVSALNTDIANAYVLYHQLKKHHWNVEGAEFNDVHVFLQEAYETLEKGADEIAERAGAIGGVPVAGPANIEEHATIEFEGKDVHDIRTSLANDMAAYGDIIEGMRESTQLAANLGDPTTEHLLKENLIEIEEDAHHIEHYLEDDTLVNSAN
;
A
#
# COMPACT_ATOMS: atom_id res chain seq x y z
N MET A 1 36.60 22.88 -5.59
CA MET A 1 36.46 22.15 -4.34
C MET A 1 35.99 20.74 -4.72
N ASN A 2 36.89 19.76 -4.76
CA ASN A 2 36.54 18.37 -5.08
C ASN A 2 35.79 17.81 -3.88
N VAL A 3 34.51 17.58 -4.07
CA VAL A 3 33.70 16.75 -3.14
C VAL A 3 34.26 15.34 -3.31
N MET A 4 35.00 14.85 -2.35
CA MET A 4 35.40 13.44 -2.28
C MET A 4 34.11 12.63 -2.25
N SER A 5 33.82 11.90 -3.33
CA SER A 5 32.81 10.86 -3.35
C SER A 5 33.22 9.82 -2.30
N THR A 6 32.54 9.81 -1.16
CA THR A 6 32.65 8.70 -0.21
C THR A 6 32.15 7.45 -0.92
N GLN A 7 33.09 6.56 -1.24
CA GLN A 7 32.72 5.24 -1.80
C GLN A 7 31.87 4.52 -0.75
N LYS A 8 30.56 4.41 -1.02
CA LYS A 8 29.62 3.71 -0.13
C LYS A 8 29.84 2.21 -0.31
N THR A 9 30.12 1.52 0.78
CA THR A 9 30.08 0.05 0.76
C THR A 9 28.64 -0.41 0.69
N VAL A 10 28.29 -1.15 -0.35
CA VAL A 10 26.99 -1.79 -0.47
C VAL A 10 27.02 -3.06 0.36
N ARG A 11 26.15 -3.17 1.37
CA ARG A 11 25.99 -4.38 2.19
C ARG A 11 25.20 -5.44 1.45
N GLN A 12 24.10 -5.06 0.82
CA GLN A 12 23.24 -5.90 0.01
C GLN A 12 22.71 -5.07 -1.16
N GLN A 13 22.69 -5.64 -2.34
CA GLN A 13 22.13 -4.96 -3.51
C GLN A 13 20.61 -5.11 -3.52
N TYR A 14 19.91 -4.10 -4.04
CA TYR A 14 18.50 -4.22 -4.35
C TYR A 14 18.29 -5.39 -5.35
N ASP A 15 17.13 -6.00 -5.36
CA ASP A 15 16.79 -7.20 -6.15
C ASP A 15 17.61 -8.46 -5.80
N THR A 16 18.28 -8.50 -4.66
CA THR A 16 18.91 -9.71 -4.15
C THR A 16 18.26 -10.17 -2.85
N VAL A 17 18.16 -11.48 -2.68
CA VAL A 17 17.69 -12.10 -1.44
C VAL A 17 18.79 -12.93 -0.84
N GLU A 18 19.15 -12.64 0.41
CA GLU A 18 20.11 -13.41 1.17
C GLU A 18 19.36 -14.41 2.06
N GLY A 19 19.78 -15.66 2.06
CA GLY A 19 19.14 -16.68 2.89
C GLY A 19 19.21 -16.33 4.39
N SER A 20 18.11 -16.57 5.11
CA SER A 20 18.05 -16.40 6.56
C SER A 20 18.29 -17.72 7.28
N ASP A 21 19.40 -17.85 7.99
CA ASP A 21 19.70 -19.02 8.81
C ASP A 21 18.69 -19.23 9.95
N ALA A 22 18.06 -18.12 10.39
CA ALA A 22 17.07 -18.13 11.46
C ALA A 22 15.69 -18.61 10.96
N LEU A 23 15.25 -18.13 9.81
CA LEU A 23 13.91 -18.45 9.29
C LEU A 23 13.89 -19.68 8.38
N ARG A 24 15.00 -20.02 7.74
CA ARG A 24 15.17 -21.23 6.92
C ARG A 24 14.13 -21.38 5.79
N LEU A 25 13.69 -20.27 5.23
CA LEU A 25 12.92 -20.26 4.01
C LEU A 25 13.89 -20.41 2.83
N ASP A 26 13.57 -21.29 1.89
CA ASP A 26 14.37 -21.50 0.68
C ASP A 26 14.51 -20.18 -0.08
N THR A 27 15.74 -19.82 -0.50
CA THR A 27 16.04 -18.54 -1.16
C THR A 27 15.19 -18.31 -2.41
N ASP A 28 15.02 -19.34 -3.25
CA ASP A 28 14.20 -19.26 -4.47
C ASP A 28 12.71 -18.93 -4.18
N LYS A 29 12.21 -19.34 -3.02
CA LYS A 29 10.87 -19.02 -2.56
C LYS A 29 10.81 -17.61 -1.99
N ALA A 30 11.82 -17.24 -1.19
CA ALA A 30 11.92 -15.92 -0.61
C ALA A 30 12.03 -14.83 -1.70
N GLU A 31 12.76 -15.06 -2.79
CA GLU A 31 12.85 -14.16 -3.94
C GLU A 31 11.48 -13.84 -4.54
N GLN A 32 10.66 -14.86 -4.77
CA GLN A 32 9.31 -14.69 -5.32
C GLN A 32 8.41 -13.90 -4.36
N ILE A 33 8.46 -14.23 -3.06
CA ILE A 33 7.67 -13.55 -2.03
C ILE A 33 8.14 -12.09 -1.89
N VAL A 34 9.44 -11.81 -1.80
CA VAL A 34 9.98 -10.44 -1.72
C VAL A 34 9.57 -9.59 -2.91
N SER A 35 9.57 -10.16 -4.11
CA SER A 35 9.12 -9.45 -5.32
C SER A 35 7.64 -9.04 -5.20
N ALA A 36 6.77 -9.93 -4.74
CA ALA A 36 5.35 -9.63 -4.51
C ALA A 36 5.17 -8.58 -3.40
N LEU A 37 5.85 -8.75 -2.26
CA LEU A 37 5.80 -7.80 -1.15
C LEU A 37 6.27 -6.41 -1.56
N ASN A 38 7.29 -6.29 -2.40
CA ASN A 38 7.76 -5.00 -2.90
C ASN A 38 6.70 -4.30 -3.78
N THR A 39 5.93 -5.04 -4.54
CA THR A 39 4.77 -4.50 -5.28
C THR A 39 3.67 -4.03 -4.32
N ASP A 40 3.34 -4.84 -3.31
CA ASP A 40 2.34 -4.48 -2.30
C ASP A 40 2.75 -3.21 -1.52
N ILE A 41 4.01 -3.09 -1.11
CA ILE A 41 4.57 -1.88 -0.47
C ILE A 41 4.45 -0.67 -1.40
N ALA A 42 4.82 -0.83 -2.66
CA ALA A 42 4.80 0.27 -3.63
C ALA A 42 3.37 0.77 -3.87
N ASN A 43 2.42 -0.14 -4.05
CA ASN A 43 1.00 0.17 -4.21
C ASN A 43 0.44 0.89 -2.97
N ALA A 44 0.74 0.39 -1.78
CA ALA A 44 0.31 1.02 -0.52
C ALA A 44 0.81 2.46 -0.41
N TYR A 45 2.06 2.75 -0.77
CA TYR A 45 2.60 4.11 -0.73
C TYR A 45 2.03 5.03 -1.82
N VAL A 46 1.72 4.52 -3.02
CA VAL A 46 1.04 5.32 -4.05
C VAL A 46 -0.34 5.76 -3.55
N LEU A 47 -1.15 4.83 -3.02
CA LEU A 47 -2.47 5.16 -2.47
C LEU A 47 -2.36 6.02 -1.21
N TYR A 48 -1.40 5.77 -0.31
CA TYR A 48 -1.12 6.63 0.84
C TYR A 48 -0.95 8.09 0.43
N HIS A 49 -0.16 8.37 -0.60
CA HIS A 49 0.02 9.73 -1.10
C HIS A 49 -1.25 10.31 -1.72
N GLN A 50 -2.06 9.50 -2.39
CA GLN A 50 -3.33 9.92 -2.96
C GLN A 50 -4.35 10.27 -1.86
N LEU A 51 -4.52 9.43 -0.85
CA LEU A 51 -5.39 9.71 0.29
C LEU A 51 -4.94 10.96 1.06
N LYS A 52 -3.62 11.16 1.24
CA LYS A 52 -3.09 12.41 1.84
C LYS A 52 -3.40 13.64 1.00
N LYS A 53 -3.28 13.54 -0.32
CA LYS A 53 -3.67 14.62 -1.22
C LYS A 53 -5.17 14.95 -1.04
N HIS A 54 -6.04 13.95 -0.98
CA HIS A 54 -7.47 14.14 -0.76
C HIS A 54 -7.76 14.71 0.62
N HIS A 55 -7.14 14.17 1.67
CA HIS A 55 -7.24 14.68 3.03
C HIS A 55 -6.89 16.19 3.15
N TRP A 56 -5.86 16.67 2.43
CA TRP A 56 -5.48 18.06 2.45
C TRP A 56 -6.43 18.98 1.68
N ASN A 57 -7.16 18.45 0.70
CA ASN A 57 -7.94 19.23 -0.26
C ASN A 57 -9.45 19.04 -0.15
N VAL A 58 -9.92 18.10 0.69
CA VAL A 58 -11.36 17.91 0.90
C VAL A 58 -12.02 19.17 1.45
N GLU A 59 -13.20 19.49 0.93
CA GLU A 59 -14.01 20.63 1.38
C GLU A 59 -15.51 20.30 1.20
N GLY A 60 -16.38 21.10 1.79
CA GLY A 60 -17.83 20.92 1.66
C GLY A 60 -18.51 20.52 2.96
N ALA A 61 -19.75 20.07 2.87
CA ALA A 61 -20.57 19.76 4.04
C ALA A 61 -20.05 18.54 4.82
N GLU A 62 -19.48 17.59 4.11
CA GLU A 62 -18.92 16.34 4.63
C GLU A 62 -17.43 16.47 5.05
N PHE A 63 -16.88 17.70 5.01
CA PHE A 63 -15.44 17.93 5.25
C PHE A 63 -14.92 17.21 6.48
N ASN A 64 -15.55 17.38 7.64
CA ASN A 64 -15.01 16.86 8.88
C ASN A 64 -14.93 15.33 8.87
N ASP A 65 -15.96 14.66 8.44
CA ASP A 65 -16.06 13.21 8.51
C ASP A 65 -15.12 12.55 7.51
N VAL A 66 -15.09 13.06 6.27
CA VAL A 66 -14.19 12.52 5.24
C VAL A 66 -12.73 12.86 5.51
N HIS A 67 -12.44 14.07 6.05
CA HIS A 67 -11.08 14.45 6.44
C HIS A 67 -10.50 13.52 7.51
N VAL A 68 -11.29 13.18 8.53
CA VAL A 68 -10.88 12.24 9.59
C VAL A 68 -10.73 10.83 9.04
N PHE A 69 -11.71 10.35 8.26
CA PHE A 69 -11.64 9.04 7.64
C PHE A 69 -10.39 8.88 6.75
N LEU A 70 -10.12 9.85 5.87
CA LEU A 70 -8.93 9.82 5.01
C LEU A 70 -7.62 9.81 5.81
N GLN A 71 -7.61 10.46 6.99
CA GLN A 71 -6.45 10.38 7.88
C GLN A 71 -6.25 8.97 8.42
N GLU A 72 -7.29 8.37 8.97
CA GLU A 72 -7.23 7.00 9.50
C GLU A 72 -6.82 6.02 8.41
N ALA A 73 -7.39 6.14 7.22
CA ALA A 73 -7.10 5.29 6.08
C ALA A 73 -5.63 5.37 5.60
N TYR A 74 -5.05 6.58 5.48
CA TYR A 74 -3.63 6.66 5.09
C TYR A 74 -2.68 6.19 6.22
N GLU A 75 -3.04 6.36 7.48
CA GLU A 75 -2.27 5.83 8.61
C GLU A 75 -2.31 4.29 8.64
N THR A 76 -3.43 3.68 8.30
CA THR A 76 -3.58 2.23 8.11
C THR A 76 -2.65 1.72 7.01
N LEU A 77 -2.65 2.36 5.84
CA LEU A 77 -1.76 1.98 4.74
C LEU A 77 -0.27 2.12 5.09
N GLU A 78 0.12 3.20 5.78
CA GLU A 78 1.50 3.41 6.21
C GLU A 78 1.96 2.30 7.16
N LYS A 79 1.13 1.96 8.14
CA LYS A 79 1.40 0.87 9.09
C LYS A 79 1.55 -0.47 8.38
N GLY A 80 0.61 -0.79 7.49
CA GLY A 80 0.64 -2.04 6.72
C GLY A 80 1.88 -2.15 5.82
N ALA A 81 2.24 -1.07 5.13
CA ALA A 81 3.45 -1.01 4.31
C ALA A 81 4.73 -1.24 5.12
N ASP A 82 4.82 -0.68 6.35
CA ASP A 82 5.94 -0.88 7.26
C ASP A 82 6.06 -2.35 7.68
N GLU A 83 4.96 -2.96 8.11
CA GLU A 83 4.90 -4.38 8.50
C GLU A 83 5.31 -5.32 7.34
N ILE A 84 4.85 -5.03 6.12
CA ILE A 84 5.20 -5.79 4.91
C ILE A 84 6.68 -5.60 4.58
N ALA A 85 7.21 -4.37 4.70
CA ALA A 85 8.62 -4.07 4.45
C ALA A 85 9.54 -4.77 5.46
N GLU A 86 9.19 -4.77 6.75
CA GLU A 86 9.91 -5.52 7.78
C GLU A 86 9.91 -7.03 7.49
N ARG A 87 8.79 -7.57 6.99
CA ARG A 87 8.70 -8.97 6.59
C ARG A 87 9.60 -9.28 5.39
N ALA A 88 9.61 -8.44 4.37
CA ALA A 88 10.50 -8.60 3.22
C ALA A 88 11.97 -8.62 3.66
N GLY A 89 12.35 -7.73 4.58
CA GLY A 89 13.68 -7.71 5.19
C GLY A 89 13.99 -8.98 6.01
N ALA A 90 13.03 -9.46 6.80
CA ALA A 90 13.19 -10.65 7.63
C ALA A 90 13.47 -11.93 6.81
N ILE A 91 12.85 -12.08 5.66
CA ILE A 91 13.08 -13.22 4.74
C ILE A 91 14.28 -13.01 3.82
N GLY A 92 15.08 -11.96 4.04
CA GLY A 92 16.37 -11.73 3.39
C GLY A 92 16.34 -10.80 2.18
N GLY A 93 15.22 -10.15 1.89
CA GLY A 93 15.08 -9.21 0.80
C GLY A 93 15.47 -7.78 1.17
N VAL A 94 15.40 -6.90 0.18
CA VAL A 94 15.54 -5.44 0.36
C VAL A 94 14.20 -4.79 0.02
N PRO A 95 13.50 -4.18 1.01
CA PRO A 95 12.24 -3.49 0.75
C PRO A 95 12.42 -2.31 -0.21
N VAL A 96 11.46 -2.14 -1.11
CA VAL A 96 11.43 -0.99 -2.01
C VAL A 96 11.28 0.31 -1.21
N ALA A 97 12.06 1.32 -1.57
CA ALA A 97 12.01 2.62 -0.90
C ALA A 97 12.40 3.76 -1.84
N GLY A 98 11.89 4.95 -1.52
CA GLY A 98 12.13 6.17 -2.29
C GLY A 98 11.09 6.38 -3.42
N PRO A 99 10.66 7.65 -3.63
CA PRO A 99 9.51 7.94 -4.49
C PRO A 99 9.61 7.38 -5.91
N ALA A 100 10.79 7.51 -6.56
CA ALA A 100 10.98 7.02 -7.93
C ALA A 100 10.91 5.48 -8.02
N ASN A 101 11.47 4.77 -7.02
CA ASN A 101 11.42 3.31 -7.00
C ASN A 101 10.02 2.81 -6.65
N ILE A 102 9.30 3.51 -5.78
CA ILE A 102 7.90 3.20 -5.46
C ILE A 102 7.05 3.31 -6.73
N GLU A 103 7.18 4.42 -7.47
CA GLU A 103 6.45 4.62 -8.73
C GLU A 103 6.80 3.55 -9.79
N GLU A 104 8.06 3.11 -9.86
CA GLU A 104 8.51 2.07 -10.78
C GLU A 104 7.94 0.68 -10.46
N HIS A 105 7.75 0.36 -9.16
CA HIS A 105 7.31 -0.97 -8.70
C HIS A 105 5.80 -1.08 -8.52
N ALA A 106 5.10 0.06 -8.41
CA ALA A 106 3.66 0.06 -8.26
C ALA A 106 2.96 -0.38 -9.55
N THR A 107 1.86 -1.10 -9.39
CA THR A 107 0.95 -1.48 -10.49
C THR A 107 -0.23 -0.53 -10.62
N ILE A 108 -0.49 0.28 -9.58
CA ILE A 108 -1.46 1.36 -9.62
C ILE A 108 -0.78 2.69 -9.97
N GLU A 109 -1.53 3.61 -10.58
CA GLU A 109 -1.05 4.94 -10.93
C GLU A 109 -1.58 5.99 -9.96
N PHE A 110 -0.74 6.96 -9.59
CA PHE A 110 -1.18 8.13 -8.86
C PHE A 110 -2.07 9.02 -9.75
N GLU A 111 -3.22 9.46 -9.27
CA GLU A 111 -4.23 10.20 -10.05
C GLU A 111 -3.79 11.57 -10.60
N GLY A 112 -2.60 12.05 -10.24
CA GLY A 112 -2.06 13.32 -10.71
C GLY A 112 -2.20 14.47 -9.70
N LYS A 113 -1.95 15.70 -10.18
CA LYS A 113 -1.76 16.89 -9.32
C LYS A 113 -3.04 17.67 -9.06
N ASP A 114 -4.03 17.52 -9.93
CA ASP A 114 -5.24 18.32 -9.88
C ASP A 114 -6.14 17.91 -8.71
N VAL A 115 -6.88 18.87 -8.20
CA VAL A 115 -7.84 18.64 -7.12
C VAL A 115 -9.20 18.33 -7.76
N HIS A 116 -9.79 17.24 -7.37
CA HIS A 116 -11.11 16.80 -7.79
C HIS A 116 -12.16 17.08 -6.72
N ASP A 117 -13.43 17.04 -7.08
CA ASP A 117 -14.51 17.03 -6.11
C ASP A 117 -14.47 15.77 -5.23
N ILE A 118 -15.15 15.82 -4.08
CA ILE A 118 -15.09 14.76 -3.07
C ILE A 118 -15.54 13.39 -3.61
N ARG A 119 -16.61 13.36 -4.42
CA ARG A 119 -17.14 12.10 -4.99
C ARG A 119 -16.16 11.49 -5.98
N THR A 120 -15.57 12.29 -6.85
CA THR A 120 -14.54 11.86 -7.80
C THR A 120 -13.30 11.35 -7.05
N SER A 121 -12.85 12.08 -6.03
CA SER A 121 -11.70 11.67 -5.21
C SER A 121 -11.92 10.32 -4.54
N LEU A 122 -13.05 10.13 -3.87
CA LEU A 122 -13.39 8.86 -3.22
C LEU A 122 -13.59 7.71 -4.22
N ALA A 123 -14.15 7.99 -5.41
CA ALA A 123 -14.28 6.97 -6.45
C ALA A 123 -12.91 6.51 -6.99
N ASN A 124 -11.95 7.43 -7.15
CA ASN A 124 -10.59 7.11 -7.53
C ASN A 124 -9.87 6.31 -6.43
N ASP A 125 -10.08 6.65 -5.16
CA ASP A 125 -9.54 5.91 -4.02
C ASP A 125 -10.11 4.50 -3.95
N MET A 126 -11.42 4.35 -4.13
CA MET A 126 -12.07 3.04 -4.15
C MET A 126 -11.53 2.13 -5.27
N ALA A 127 -11.30 2.69 -6.47
CA ALA A 127 -10.71 1.94 -7.57
C ALA A 127 -9.28 1.47 -7.23
N ALA A 128 -8.46 2.36 -6.67
CA ALA A 128 -7.10 2.02 -6.25
C ALA A 128 -7.08 0.96 -5.13
N TYR A 129 -7.99 1.06 -4.15
CA TYR A 129 -8.16 0.01 -3.13
C TYR A 129 -8.53 -1.34 -3.76
N GLY A 130 -9.44 -1.35 -4.74
CA GLY A 130 -9.83 -2.57 -5.46
C GLY A 130 -8.62 -3.28 -6.07
N ASP A 131 -7.78 -2.54 -6.80
CA ASP A 131 -6.58 -3.07 -7.44
C ASP A 131 -5.56 -3.59 -6.40
N ILE A 132 -5.37 -2.87 -5.29
CA ILE A 132 -4.48 -3.29 -4.19
C ILE A 132 -5.00 -4.56 -3.52
N ILE A 133 -6.29 -4.64 -3.23
CA ILE A 133 -6.92 -5.80 -2.61
C ILE A 133 -6.76 -7.04 -3.49
N GLU A 134 -6.97 -6.92 -4.80
CA GLU A 134 -6.75 -8.02 -5.75
C GLU A 134 -5.29 -8.47 -5.75
N GLY A 135 -4.34 -7.55 -5.88
CA GLY A 135 -2.91 -7.86 -5.88
C GLY A 135 -2.45 -8.51 -4.56
N MET A 136 -2.89 -7.99 -3.41
CA MET A 136 -2.52 -8.54 -2.10
C MET A 136 -3.14 -9.94 -1.86
N ARG A 137 -4.32 -10.23 -2.43
CA ARG A 137 -4.87 -11.60 -2.42
C ARG A 137 -4.00 -12.56 -3.24
N GLU A 138 -3.46 -12.11 -4.38
CA GLU A 138 -2.51 -12.90 -5.17
C GLU A 138 -1.20 -13.14 -4.41
N SER A 139 -0.65 -12.11 -3.75
CA SER A 139 0.54 -12.22 -2.89
C SER A 139 0.30 -13.18 -1.72
N THR A 140 -0.88 -13.12 -1.10
CA THR A 140 -1.29 -14.05 -0.02
C THR A 140 -1.31 -15.49 -0.51
N GLN A 141 -1.91 -15.73 -1.67
CA GLN A 141 -1.97 -17.09 -2.26
C GLN A 141 -0.59 -17.57 -2.67
N LEU A 142 0.29 -16.71 -3.16
CA LEU A 142 1.67 -17.02 -3.48
C LEU A 142 2.43 -17.47 -2.23
N ALA A 143 2.36 -16.71 -1.14
CA ALA A 143 3.00 -17.05 0.14
C ALA A 143 2.53 -18.43 0.67
N ALA A 144 1.22 -18.69 0.61
CA ALA A 144 0.63 -19.98 0.98
C ALA A 144 1.18 -21.12 0.13
N ASN A 145 1.21 -20.96 -1.19
CA ASN A 145 1.69 -21.98 -2.14
C ASN A 145 3.19 -22.28 -1.96
N LEU A 146 3.98 -21.29 -1.58
CA LEU A 146 5.42 -21.43 -1.32
C LEU A 146 5.73 -21.92 0.09
N GLY A 147 4.71 -22.07 0.95
CA GLY A 147 4.84 -22.63 2.30
C GLY A 147 5.36 -21.61 3.33
N ASP A 148 5.05 -20.32 3.14
CA ASP A 148 5.31 -19.27 4.11
C ASP A 148 4.01 -18.79 4.80
N PRO A 149 3.53 -19.52 5.82
CA PRO A 149 2.28 -19.20 6.52
C PRO A 149 2.38 -17.90 7.32
N THR A 150 3.59 -17.43 7.63
CA THR A 150 3.78 -16.17 8.37
C THR A 150 3.51 -14.97 7.46
N THR A 151 4.04 -14.97 6.24
CA THR A 151 3.73 -13.94 5.25
C THR A 151 2.25 -14.00 4.84
N GLU A 152 1.72 -15.20 4.60
CA GLU A 152 0.28 -15.40 4.33
C GLU A 152 -0.60 -14.77 5.42
N HIS A 153 -0.28 -14.99 6.69
CA HIS A 153 -1.02 -14.45 7.83
C HIS A 153 -0.93 -12.92 7.89
N LEU A 154 0.27 -12.38 7.77
CA LEU A 154 0.50 -10.92 7.76
C LEU A 154 -0.32 -10.21 6.69
N LEU A 155 -0.30 -10.74 5.47
CA LEU A 155 -1.07 -10.16 4.36
C LEU A 155 -2.58 -10.27 4.58
N LYS A 156 -3.07 -11.34 5.20
CA LYS A 156 -4.49 -11.46 5.58
C LYS A 156 -4.91 -10.45 6.63
N GLU A 157 -4.06 -10.13 7.60
CA GLU A 157 -4.35 -9.08 8.59
C GLU A 157 -4.39 -7.70 7.91
N ASN A 158 -3.46 -7.42 7.01
CA ASN A 158 -3.49 -6.19 6.22
C ASN A 158 -4.75 -6.10 5.32
N LEU A 159 -5.17 -7.21 4.69
CA LEU A 159 -6.39 -7.27 3.88
C LEU A 159 -7.65 -6.91 4.68
N ILE A 160 -7.75 -7.32 5.95
CA ILE A 160 -8.89 -6.98 6.79
C ILE A 160 -9.05 -5.47 6.90
N GLU A 161 -7.97 -4.77 7.20
CA GLU A 161 -7.97 -3.32 7.40
C GLU A 161 -8.27 -2.56 6.09
N ILE A 162 -7.61 -2.91 4.99
CA ILE A 162 -7.81 -2.21 3.71
C ILE A 162 -9.17 -2.53 3.06
N GLU A 163 -9.73 -3.72 3.28
CA GLU A 163 -11.09 -4.07 2.84
C GLU A 163 -12.15 -3.29 3.63
N GLU A 164 -11.91 -3.02 4.92
CA GLU A 164 -12.78 -2.18 5.75
C GLU A 164 -12.76 -0.72 5.27
N ASP A 165 -11.58 -0.16 4.99
CA ASP A 165 -11.45 1.19 4.44
C ASP A 165 -12.15 1.33 3.07
N ALA A 166 -11.95 0.36 2.17
CA ALA A 166 -12.61 0.33 0.87
C ALA A 166 -14.14 0.27 1.01
N HIS A 167 -14.65 -0.54 1.95
CA HIS A 167 -16.06 -0.65 2.24
C HIS A 167 -16.66 0.64 2.82
N HIS A 168 -15.92 1.36 3.66
CA HIS A 168 -16.34 2.68 4.13
C HIS A 168 -16.47 3.69 2.97
N ILE A 169 -15.53 3.68 2.01
CA ILE A 169 -15.64 4.53 0.82
C ILE A 169 -16.87 4.16 -0.01
N GLU A 170 -17.16 2.87 -0.19
CA GLU A 170 -18.36 2.41 -0.89
C GLU A 170 -19.63 3.01 -0.26
N HIS A 171 -19.73 3.03 1.08
CA HIS A 171 -20.84 3.66 1.78
C HIS A 171 -20.91 5.18 1.60
N TYR A 172 -19.77 5.89 1.57
CA TYR A 172 -19.76 7.33 1.27
C TYR A 172 -20.28 7.63 -0.16
N LEU A 173 -20.13 6.71 -1.09
CA LEU A 173 -20.53 6.87 -2.49
C LEU A 173 -22.00 6.53 -2.75
N GLU A 174 -22.69 5.90 -1.79
CA GLU A 174 -24.12 5.60 -1.90
C GLU A 174 -24.98 6.87 -1.96
N ASP A 175 -26.10 6.78 -2.65
CA ASP A 175 -27.03 7.92 -2.87
C ASP A 175 -28.18 7.99 -1.85
N ASP A 176 -28.22 7.09 -0.84
CA ASP A 176 -29.26 7.12 0.18
C ASP A 176 -29.11 8.32 1.12
N THR A 177 -30.24 8.94 1.48
CA THR A 177 -30.25 10.16 2.30
C THR A 177 -31.45 10.20 3.23
N LEU A 178 -31.22 10.67 4.46
CA LEU A 178 -32.29 10.97 5.42
C LEU A 178 -33.04 12.27 5.07
N VAL A 179 -32.51 13.08 4.18
CA VAL A 179 -33.15 14.32 3.73
C VAL A 179 -34.09 14.01 2.55
N ASN A 180 -35.38 14.04 2.80
CA ASN A 180 -36.34 13.99 1.70
C ASN A 180 -36.09 15.19 0.77
N SER A 181 -35.68 14.94 -0.47
CA SER A 181 -35.72 15.96 -1.50
C SER A 181 -37.18 16.39 -1.64
N ALA A 182 -37.50 17.57 -1.11
CA ALA A 182 -38.81 18.17 -1.35
C ALA A 182 -38.96 18.36 -2.87
N ASN A 183 -39.98 17.70 -3.44
CA ASN A 183 -40.40 17.91 -4.83
C ASN A 183 -40.78 19.38 -5.09
#